data_8740a9bb93eb3de15946d3fe85c76e3a
#
_entry.id   8740a9bb93eb3de15946d3fe85c76e3a
#
_cell.length_a   1.000
_cell.length_b   1.000
_cell.length_c   1.000
_cell.angle_alpha   90.00
_cell.angle_beta   90.00
_cell.angle_gamma   90.00
#
_symmetry.space_group_name_H-M   'P 1'
#
loop_
_entity.id
_entity.type
_entity.pdbx_description
1 polymer ?
#
loop_
_entity_poly.entity_id
_entity_poly.type
_entity_poly.pdbx_seq_one_letter_code
_entity_poly.pdbx_strand_id
1 'polypeptide(L)'
;AVYLFLPGPAEPPAASRPEMQGTAEKSAPGGRQGSTLQFVKARGYLQCGVSQGLPGFSNPDDKGNWTGLDVDFCRAVAAAIFGDPAKVKYRPLNAKDRFTALQSGEIDLLSRNTTWTMTRDTTLGFDFAGVIYYDGQGFIVKKASGITSANQLNGATICTQTGTTTELNLADFFRTQNMSYKILPFEKNEEALSAYDGGRCDAYTTDASGLYAQKLILKDPAAHLILPEIISKEPLGPVIRQGDPQWADIVRWTLFALIDAEELGVTSVNVTQMAASPNPEIKRLLGSEGAYGETLGLSGEWAANAIAAVG
;
A
#
# COMPACT_ATOMS: atom_id res chain seq x y z
N ALA A 1 39.02 38.79 -9.66
CA ALA A 1 38.01 39.63 -9.04
C ALA A 1 37.94 39.31 -7.56
N VAL A 2 38.38 40.24 -6.72
CA VAL A 2 38.40 40.18 -5.26
C VAL A 2 37.04 40.60 -4.75
N TYR A 3 36.33 39.71 -4.06
CA TYR A 3 35.10 40.07 -3.33
C TYR A 3 35.49 40.61 -1.94
N LEU A 4 35.27 41.89 -1.73
CA LEU A 4 35.33 42.52 -0.40
C LEU A 4 34.08 42.10 0.39
N PHE A 5 34.28 41.46 1.54
CA PHE A 5 33.25 41.30 2.55
C PHE A 5 33.02 42.63 3.28
N LEU A 6 31.86 43.19 3.14
CA LEU A 6 31.36 44.26 4.02
C LEU A 6 30.65 43.60 5.21
N PRO A 7 30.90 44.05 6.45
CA PRO A 7 30.16 43.55 7.61
C PRO A 7 28.69 43.97 7.54
N GLY A 8 27.77 43.00 7.67
CA GLY A 8 26.34 43.27 7.77
C GLY A 8 25.96 43.98 9.07
N PRO A 9 24.79 44.65 9.12
CA PRO A 9 24.34 45.34 10.31
C PRO A 9 24.14 44.39 11.47
N ALA A 10 24.49 44.83 12.69
CA ALA A 10 24.38 44.07 13.94
C ALA A 10 22.94 43.64 14.22
N GLU A 11 22.75 42.38 14.55
CA GLU A 11 21.46 41.83 14.99
C GLU A 11 20.99 42.52 16.29
N PRO A 12 19.70 42.86 16.39
CA PRO A 12 19.13 43.38 17.63
C PRO A 12 19.12 42.25 18.70
N PRO A 13 19.22 42.63 19.99
CA PRO A 13 19.25 41.63 21.07
C PRO A 13 17.98 40.77 21.11
N ALA A 14 18.18 39.46 21.25
CA ALA A 14 17.11 38.47 21.31
C ALA A 14 16.15 38.78 22.47
N ALA A 15 14.90 39.09 22.13
CA ALA A 15 13.83 39.15 23.11
C ALA A 15 13.63 37.76 23.72
N SER A 16 13.66 37.67 25.06
CA SER A 16 13.37 36.49 25.84
C SER A 16 11.99 35.95 25.49
N ARG A 17 11.93 34.76 24.88
CA ARG A 17 10.68 34.01 24.68
C ARG A 17 10.13 33.58 26.05
N PRO A 18 8.84 33.80 26.35
CA PRO A 18 8.23 33.22 27.50
C PRO A 18 8.24 31.67 27.38
N GLU A 19 8.69 31.01 28.44
CA GLU A 19 8.54 29.54 28.56
C GLU A 19 7.06 29.19 28.45
N MET A 20 6.69 28.50 27.35
CA MET A 20 5.41 27.86 27.25
C MET A 20 5.42 26.66 28.19
N GLN A 21 4.74 26.81 29.32
CA GLN A 21 4.38 25.68 30.17
C GLN A 21 3.62 24.65 29.33
N GLY A 22 4.12 23.41 29.35
CA GLY A 22 3.57 22.31 28.59
C GLY A 22 2.08 22.14 28.86
N THR A 23 1.28 22.35 27.84
CA THR A 23 -0.09 21.86 27.81
C THR A 23 -0.02 20.35 27.66
N ALA A 24 -0.58 19.64 28.65
CA ALA A 24 -0.72 18.20 28.63
C ALA A 24 -1.28 17.75 27.27
N GLU A 25 -0.55 16.88 26.60
CA GLU A 25 -1.05 16.14 25.45
C GLU A 25 -2.39 15.50 25.81
N LYS A 26 -3.45 15.94 25.15
CA LYS A 26 -4.71 15.20 25.17
C LYS A 26 -4.44 13.87 24.49
N SER A 27 -4.28 12.82 25.29
CA SER A 27 -4.30 11.44 24.83
C SER A 27 -5.58 11.20 24.04
N ALA A 28 -5.44 10.77 22.79
CA ALA A 28 -6.56 10.35 21.97
C ALA A 28 -7.32 9.22 22.69
N PRO A 29 -8.65 9.21 22.65
CA PRO A 29 -9.43 8.21 23.37
C PRO A 29 -9.22 6.83 22.71
N GLY A 30 -8.65 5.88 23.45
CA GLY A 30 -8.60 4.47 23.08
C GLY A 30 -7.27 3.91 22.59
N GLY A 31 -6.14 4.62 22.75
CA GLY A 31 -4.82 4.09 22.40
C GLY A 31 -4.44 2.87 23.25
N ARG A 32 -4.13 1.73 22.61
CA ARG A 32 -3.51 0.58 23.30
C ARG A 32 -2.23 1.07 23.98
N GLN A 33 -2.06 0.80 25.28
CA GLN A 33 -0.79 1.05 25.96
C GLN A 33 0.24 0.01 25.49
N GLY A 34 1.27 0.44 24.75
CA GLY A 34 2.34 -0.40 24.20
C GLY A 34 2.50 -0.23 22.69
N SER A 35 3.69 -0.56 22.17
CA SER A 35 3.96 -0.50 20.73
C SER A 35 3.27 -1.65 19.99
N THR A 36 2.96 -1.44 18.72
CA THR A 36 2.39 -2.49 17.84
C THR A 36 3.28 -3.72 17.80
N LEU A 37 4.61 -3.54 17.76
CA LEU A 37 5.57 -4.65 17.82
C LEU A 37 5.39 -5.52 19.06
N GLN A 38 5.19 -4.92 20.22
CA GLN A 38 4.97 -5.68 21.47
C GLN A 38 3.70 -6.54 21.40
N PHE A 39 2.59 -5.99 20.88
CA PHE A 39 1.35 -6.75 20.71
C PHE A 39 1.50 -7.88 19.68
N VAL A 40 2.17 -7.61 18.56
CA VAL A 40 2.44 -8.61 17.51
C VAL A 40 3.29 -9.75 18.08
N LYS A 41 4.39 -9.43 18.78
CA LYS A 41 5.25 -10.44 19.43
C LYS A 41 4.53 -11.24 20.51
N ALA A 42 3.76 -10.58 21.38
CA ALA A 42 3.01 -11.26 22.43
C ALA A 42 1.93 -12.20 21.88
N ARG A 43 1.30 -11.83 20.77
CA ARG A 43 0.29 -12.65 20.10
C ARG A 43 0.91 -13.79 19.29
N GLY A 44 2.17 -13.65 18.87
CA GLY A 44 2.92 -14.66 18.11
C GLY A 44 2.64 -14.69 16.61
N TYR A 45 1.92 -13.71 16.05
CA TYR A 45 1.67 -13.57 14.62
C TYR A 45 1.26 -12.14 14.25
N LEU A 46 1.48 -11.76 12.98
CA LEU A 46 1.03 -10.51 12.37
C LEU A 46 -0.43 -10.66 11.90
N GLN A 47 -1.29 -9.66 12.17
CA GLN A 47 -2.60 -9.53 11.50
C GLN A 47 -2.49 -8.57 10.34
N CYS A 48 -2.65 -9.09 9.12
CA CYS A 48 -2.51 -8.31 7.90
C CYS A 48 -3.85 -8.21 7.15
N GLY A 49 -4.30 -6.97 6.90
CA GLY A 49 -5.47 -6.70 6.06
C GLY A 49 -5.11 -6.80 4.58
N VAL A 50 -5.88 -7.60 3.83
CA VAL A 50 -5.68 -7.86 2.40
C VAL A 50 -7.00 -7.68 1.63
N SER A 51 -6.97 -7.71 0.30
CA SER A 51 -8.19 -7.70 -0.52
C SER A 51 -8.97 -9.01 -0.36
N GLN A 52 -10.25 -8.98 -0.72
CA GLN A 52 -11.13 -10.15 -0.66
C GLN A 52 -10.90 -11.14 -1.83
N GLY A 53 -10.05 -10.78 -2.78
CA GLY A 53 -9.68 -11.54 -3.97
C GLY A 53 -9.32 -10.58 -5.09
N LEU A 54 -8.00 -10.38 -5.33
CA LEU A 54 -7.47 -9.62 -6.45
C LEU A 54 -6.23 -10.35 -6.95
N PRO A 55 -6.34 -11.07 -8.08
CA PRO A 55 -5.21 -11.78 -8.66
C PRO A 55 -3.99 -10.87 -8.85
N GLY A 56 -2.81 -11.37 -8.51
CA GLY A 56 -1.55 -10.62 -8.53
C GLY A 56 -1.26 -9.79 -7.27
N PHE A 57 -2.26 -9.39 -6.49
CA PHE A 57 -2.09 -8.63 -5.24
C PHE A 57 -2.41 -9.45 -3.99
N SER A 58 -3.64 -9.90 -3.84
CA SER A 58 -4.04 -10.79 -2.75
C SER A 58 -5.19 -11.67 -3.21
N ASN A 59 -4.90 -12.92 -3.45
CA ASN A 59 -5.86 -13.88 -3.97
C ASN A 59 -5.78 -15.21 -3.22
N PRO A 60 -6.88 -15.66 -2.58
CA PRO A 60 -6.93 -16.98 -1.98
C PRO A 60 -7.16 -18.04 -3.05
N ASP A 61 -6.54 -19.21 -2.90
CA ASP A 61 -6.90 -20.40 -3.64
C ASP A 61 -8.07 -21.16 -2.96
N ASP A 62 -8.57 -22.23 -3.59
CA ASP A 62 -9.66 -23.05 -3.07
C ASP A 62 -9.31 -23.78 -1.75
N LYS A 63 -8.03 -23.84 -1.39
CA LYS A 63 -7.52 -24.43 -0.14
C LYS A 63 -7.32 -23.37 0.95
N GLY A 64 -7.55 -22.09 0.65
CA GLY A 64 -7.36 -20.99 1.55
C GLY A 64 -5.91 -20.46 1.63
N ASN A 65 -5.02 -20.89 0.71
CA ASN A 65 -3.69 -20.32 0.62
C ASN A 65 -3.75 -18.96 -0.12
N TRP A 66 -3.05 -17.99 0.40
CA TRP A 66 -3.00 -16.64 -0.13
C TRP A 66 -1.74 -16.43 -0.96
N THR A 67 -1.86 -15.71 -2.08
CA THR A 67 -0.76 -15.36 -2.99
C THR A 67 -0.89 -13.93 -3.51
N GLY A 68 0.22 -13.33 -3.91
CA GLY A 68 0.31 -12.04 -4.56
C GLY A 68 1.13 -11.00 -3.80
N LEU A 69 1.41 -9.88 -4.44
CA LEU A 69 2.32 -8.82 -3.98
C LEU A 69 2.00 -8.32 -2.55
N ASP A 70 0.72 -8.04 -2.27
CA ASP A 70 0.27 -7.59 -0.96
C ASP A 70 0.46 -8.67 0.12
N VAL A 71 0.20 -9.92 -0.24
CA VAL A 71 0.37 -11.10 0.64
C VAL A 71 1.84 -11.34 0.93
N ASP A 72 2.69 -11.28 -0.08
CA ASP A 72 4.13 -11.49 0.07
C ASP A 72 4.75 -10.39 0.94
N PHE A 73 4.28 -9.15 0.82
CA PHE A 73 4.73 -8.09 1.73
C PHE A 73 4.33 -8.37 3.20
N CYS A 74 3.11 -8.87 3.46
CA CYS A 74 2.72 -9.32 4.81
C CYS A 74 3.65 -10.43 5.33
N ARG A 75 4.01 -11.40 4.46
CA ARG A 75 4.93 -12.51 4.78
C ARG A 75 6.34 -12.00 5.07
N ALA A 76 6.82 -11.02 4.31
CA ALA A 76 8.12 -10.39 4.54
C ALA A 76 8.20 -9.72 5.92
N VAL A 77 7.18 -8.95 6.29
CA VAL A 77 7.11 -8.31 7.62
C VAL A 77 7.03 -9.36 8.74
N ALA A 78 6.24 -10.43 8.56
CA ALA A 78 6.18 -11.52 9.54
C ALA A 78 7.54 -12.23 9.67
N ALA A 79 8.22 -12.50 8.55
CA ALA A 79 9.56 -13.09 8.54
C ALA A 79 10.62 -12.18 9.22
N ALA A 80 10.55 -10.87 8.97
CA ALA A 80 11.43 -9.91 9.63
C ALA A 80 11.27 -9.92 11.17
N ILE A 81 10.05 -10.09 11.67
CA ILE A 81 9.76 -10.06 13.11
C ILE A 81 10.04 -11.40 13.79
N PHE A 82 9.67 -12.51 13.14
CA PHE A 82 9.63 -13.84 13.75
C PHE A 82 10.65 -14.84 13.18
N GLY A 83 11.33 -14.48 12.08
CA GLY A 83 12.11 -15.46 11.31
C GLY A 83 11.24 -16.51 10.59
N ASP A 84 9.92 -16.30 10.54
CA ASP A 84 8.96 -17.27 10.00
C ASP A 84 7.85 -16.54 9.22
N PRO A 85 7.80 -16.66 7.87
CA PRO A 85 6.77 -16.03 7.04
C PRO A 85 5.36 -16.59 7.26
N ALA A 86 5.22 -17.75 7.90
CA ALA A 86 3.92 -18.32 8.23
C ALA A 86 3.26 -17.69 9.47
N LYS A 87 4.00 -16.87 10.22
CA LYS A 87 3.47 -16.12 11.37
C LYS A 87 2.64 -14.91 10.97
N VAL A 88 1.73 -15.09 10.01
CA VAL A 88 0.79 -14.08 9.53
C VAL A 88 -0.61 -14.65 9.44
N LYS A 89 -1.61 -13.85 9.82
CA LYS A 89 -3.03 -14.12 9.58
C LYS A 89 -3.61 -13.04 8.71
N TYR A 90 -4.22 -13.46 7.61
CA TYR A 90 -4.85 -12.55 6.66
C TYR A 90 -6.28 -12.22 7.08
N ARG A 91 -6.63 -10.95 6.99
CA ARG A 91 -7.98 -10.44 7.17
C ARG A 91 -8.48 -9.87 5.84
N PRO A 92 -9.34 -10.59 5.10
CA PRO A 92 -9.95 -10.07 3.88
C PRO A 92 -10.88 -8.88 4.19
N LEU A 93 -10.66 -7.75 3.55
CA LEU A 93 -11.39 -6.51 3.77
C LEU A 93 -11.85 -5.91 2.44
N ASN A 94 -13.06 -5.35 2.41
CA ASN A 94 -13.49 -4.51 1.30
C ASN A 94 -12.83 -3.12 1.38
N ALA A 95 -13.04 -2.28 0.37
CA ALA A 95 -12.41 -0.96 0.32
C ALA A 95 -12.94 0.00 1.39
N LYS A 96 -14.20 -0.16 1.81
CA LYS A 96 -14.87 0.70 2.80
C LYS A 96 -14.38 0.41 4.23
N ASP A 97 -14.22 -0.87 4.58
CA ASP A 97 -13.96 -1.30 5.95
C ASP A 97 -12.46 -1.31 6.33
N ARG A 98 -11.55 -1.32 5.32
CA ARG A 98 -10.10 -1.48 5.55
C ARG A 98 -9.50 -0.47 6.52
N PHE A 99 -9.92 0.79 6.46
CA PHE A 99 -9.40 1.84 7.32
C PHE A 99 -9.94 1.76 8.74
N THR A 100 -11.21 1.40 8.90
CA THR A 100 -11.81 1.15 10.22
C THR A 100 -11.13 -0.03 10.93
N ALA A 101 -10.87 -1.11 10.20
CA ALA A 101 -10.16 -2.27 10.73
C ALA A 101 -8.72 -1.91 11.17
N LEU A 102 -8.03 -1.05 10.41
CA LEU A 102 -6.71 -0.58 10.78
C LEU A 102 -6.75 0.34 12.01
N GLN A 103 -7.67 1.32 12.04
CA GLN A 103 -7.82 2.25 13.17
C GLN A 103 -8.19 1.54 14.47
N SER A 104 -9.10 0.58 14.42
CA SER A 104 -9.54 -0.18 15.61
C SER A 104 -8.47 -1.12 16.16
N GLY A 105 -7.40 -1.38 15.38
CA GLY A 105 -6.38 -2.37 15.72
C GLY A 105 -6.82 -3.82 15.48
N GLU A 106 -7.87 -4.05 14.70
CA GLU A 106 -8.24 -5.38 14.21
C GLU A 106 -7.13 -5.95 13.32
N ILE A 107 -6.43 -5.08 12.60
CA ILE A 107 -5.22 -5.41 11.84
C ILE A 107 -4.06 -4.51 12.28
N ASP A 108 -2.84 -5.02 12.13
CA ASP A 108 -1.60 -4.31 12.46
C ASP A 108 -1.02 -3.58 11.25
N LEU A 109 -1.22 -4.17 10.08
CA LEU A 109 -0.74 -3.74 8.77
C LEU A 109 -1.87 -3.91 7.75
N LEU A 110 -2.07 -2.92 6.90
CA LEU A 110 -2.94 -3.00 5.73
C LEU A 110 -2.07 -3.05 4.47
N SER A 111 -1.96 -4.22 3.84
CA SER A 111 -1.35 -4.42 2.53
C SER A 111 -2.45 -4.88 1.57
N ARG A 112 -3.06 -3.89 0.88
CA ARG A 112 -4.28 -4.09 0.11
C ARG A 112 -4.42 -3.01 -0.96
N ASN A 113 -3.60 -3.07 -2.00
CA ASN A 113 -3.65 -2.15 -3.14
C ASN A 113 -4.21 -0.77 -2.76
N THR A 114 -3.59 -0.12 -1.75
CA THR A 114 -4.09 1.11 -1.15
C THR A 114 -3.31 2.31 -1.65
N THR A 115 -3.98 3.20 -2.37
CA THR A 115 -3.39 4.43 -2.89
C THR A 115 -2.99 5.37 -1.75
N TRP A 116 -1.76 5.84 -1.78
CA TRP A 116 -1.28 6.91 -0.90
C TRP A 116 -1.86 8.24 -1.36
N THR A 117 -2.73 8.81 -0.56
CA THR A 117 -3.33 10.13 -0.80
C THR A 117 -3.13 11.04 0.41
N MET A 118 -3.08 12.35 0.17
CA MET A 118 -2.95 13.34 1.23
C MET A 118 -4.04 13.19 2.30
N THR A 119 -5.30 12.94 1.89
CA THR A 119 -6.42 12.75 2.83
C THR A 119 -6.21 11.54 3.72
N ARG A 120 -5.77 10.41 3.17
CA ARG A 120 -5.53 9.17 3.95
C ARG A 120 -4.38 9.33 4.93
N ASP A 121 -3.32 9.99 4.49
CA ASP A 121 -2.14 10.30 5.28
C ASP A 121 -2.48 11.31 6.40
N THR A 122 -2.84 12.53 6.03
CA THR A 122 -2.93 13.64 6.98
C THR A 122 -4.26 13.74 7.72
N THR A 123 -5.40 13.48 7.03
CA THR A 123 -6.72 13.67 7.62
C THR A 123 -7.23 12.41 8.35
N LEU A 124 -6.98 11.23 7.78
CA LEU A 124 -7.39 9.96 8.40
C LEU A 124 -6.35 9.42 9.39
N GLY A 125 -5.15 9.99 9.43
CA GLY A 125 -4.12 9.64 10.41
C GLY A 125 -3.48 8.28 10.17
N PHE A 126 -3.09 8.01 8.90
CA PHE A 126 -2.35 6.82 8.53
C PHE A 126 -0.95 7.16 8.02
N ASP A 127 0.01 6.29 8.31
CA ASP A 127 1.34 6.35 7.70
C ASP A 127 1.43 5.31 6.57
N PHE A 128 2.03 5.72 5.46
CA PHE A 128 2.39 4.83 4.36
C PHE A 128 3.87 4.47 4.44
N ALA A 129 4.19 3.20 4.39
CA ALA A 129 5.57 2.74 4.51
C ALA A 129 6.43 2.98 3.25
N GLY A 130 5.78 3.25 2.13
CA GLY A 130 6.38 3.51 0.82
C GLY A 130 5.45 3.05 -0.28
N VAL A 131 5.91 3.10 -1.53
CA VAL A 131 5.16 2.66 -2.70
C VAL A 131 5.71 1.32 -3.17
N ILE A 132 4.83 0.30 -3.26
CA ILE A 132 5.20 -1.03 -3.77
C ILE A 132 4.75 -1.24 -5.22
N TYR A 133 3.82 -0.41 -5.70
CA TYR A 133 3.33 -0.48 -7.08
C TYR A 133 2.80 0.89 -7.53
N TYR A 134 3.25 1.37 -8.67
CA TYR A 134 2.71 2.58 -9.30
C TYR A 134 1.64 2.19 -10.29
N ASP A 135 0.40 2.52 -10.00
CA ASP A 135 -0.76 2.22 -10.82
C ASP A 135 -1.44 3.50 -11.35
N GLY A 136 -2.56 3.33 -11.99
CA GLY A 136 -3.45 4.38 -12.44
C GLY A 136 -4.81 3.81 -12.79
N GLN A 137 -5.86 4.63 -12.69
CA GLN A 137 -7.22 4.23 -12.98
C GLN A 137 -7.49 4.19 -14.49
N GLY A 138 -8.17 3.13 -14.95
CA GLY A 138 -8.61 2.97 -16.31
C GLY A 138 -10.06 2.49 -16.42
N PHE A 139 -10.47 2.08 -17.61
CA PHE A 139 -11.80 1.57 -17.91
C PHE A 139 -11.71 0.28 -18.72
N ILE A 140 -12.67 -0.62 -18.51
CA ILE A 140 -12.91 -1.78 -19.37
C ILE A 140 -14.33 -1.71 -19.92
N VAL A 141 -14.48 -2.01 -21.21
CA VAL A 141 -15.73 -1.99 -21.94
C VAL A 141 -15.90 -3.27 -22.77
N LYS A 142 -17.12 -3.60 -23.14
CA LYS A 142 -17.38 -4.66 -24.12
C LYS A 142 -16.99 -4.17 -25.51
N LYS A 143 -16.24 -4.95 -26.29
CA LYS A 143 -15.87 -4.62 -27.67
C LYS A 143 -17.09 -4.36 -28.56
N ALA A 144 -18.20 -5.07 -28.31
CA ALA A 144 -19.45 -4.89 -29.02
C ALA A 144 -20.08 -3.49 -28.87
N SER A 145 -19.67 -2.71 -27.85
CA SER A 145 -20.12 -1.32 -27.70
C SER A 145 -19.54 -0.37 -28.74
N GLY A 146 -18.44 -0.77 -29.42
CA GLY A 146 -17.71 0.10 -30.35
C GLY A 146 -16.90 1.22 -29.65
N ILE A 147 -16.90 1.30 -28.32
CA ILE A 147 -16.14 2.28 -27.54
C ILE A 147 -14.65 1.88 -27.55
N THR A 148 -13.79 2.80 -27.95
CA THR A 148 -12.32 2.60 -28.02
C THR A 148 -11.54 3.64 -27.22
N SER A 149 -12.22 4.65 -26.66
CA SER A 149 -11.62 5.73 -25.87
C SER A 149 -12.54 6.11 -24.73
N ALA A 150 -11.98 6.47 -23.57
CA ALA A 150 -12.73 6.95 -22.40
C ALA A 150 -13.55 8.23 -22.70
N ASN A 151 -13.11 9.04 -23.66
CA ASN A 151 -13.84 10.23 -24.11
C ASN A 151 -15.17 9.91 -24.82
N GLN A 152 -15.43 8.65 -25.14
CA GLN A 152 -16.70 8.20 -25.75
C GLN A 152 -17.70 7.71 -24.69
N LEU A 153 -17.37 7.78 -23.40
CA LEU A 153 -18.22 7.32 -22.28
C LEU A 153 -19.28 8.34 -21.85
N ASN A 154 -19.54 9.39 -22.65
CA ASN A 154 -20.57 10.37 -22.30
C ASN A 154 -21.96 9.72 -22.21
N GLY A 155 -22.64 9.91 -21.08
CA GLY A 155 -23.95 9.31 -20.77
C GLY A 155 -23.90 7.86 -20.30
N ALA A 156 -22.73 7.24 -20.25
CA ALA A 156 -22.55 5.83 -19.87
C ALA A 156 -22.92 5.56 -18.40
N THR A 157 -23.34 4.33 -18.13
CA THR A 157 -23.46 3.78 -16.77
C THR A 157 -22.16 3.08 -16.40
N ILE A 158 -21.51 3.51 -15.32
CA ILE A 158 -20.21 3.05 -14.90
C ILE A 158 -20.31 2.29 -13.57
N CYS A 159 -19.89 1.02 -13.57
CA CYS A 159 -19.72 0.23 -12.37
C CYS A 159 -18.40 0.55 -11.69
N THR A 160 -18.39 0.67 -10.36
CA THR A 160 -17.16 0.86 -9.56
C THR A 160 -17.34 0.36 -8.14
N GLN A 161 -16.24 0.22 -7.40
CA GLN A 161 -16.28 -0.12 -5.98
C GLN A 161 -16.31 1.15 -5.12
N THR A 162 -17.25 1.23 -4.16
CA THR A 162 -17.35 2.35 -3.22
C THR A 162 -16.20 2.36 -2.20
N GLY A 163 -15.88 3.55 -1.66
CA GLY A 163 -14.80 3.76 -0.68
C GLY A 163 -13.40 3.74 -1.30
N THR A 164 -13.30 3.99 -2.59
CA THR A 164 -12.07 4.03 -3.35
C THR A 164 -11.73 5.44 -3.87
N THR A 165 -10.47 5.66 -4.24
CA THR A 165 -10.07 6.84 -5.04
C THR A 165 -10.76 6.86 -6.39
N THR A 166 -11.12 5.68 -6.89
CA THR A 166 -11.79 5.48 -8.19
C THR A 166 -13.08 6.28 -8.34
N GLU A 167 -13.90 6.37 -7.28
CA GLU A 167 -15.14 7.17 -7.31
C GLU A 167 -14.85 8.67 -7.48
N LEU A 168 -13.82 9.19 -6.77
CA LEU A 168 -13.45 10.60 -6.83
C LEU A 168 -12.86 10.95 -8.19
N ASN A 169 -11.91 10.14 -8.66
CA ASN A 169 -11.25 10.34 -9.95
C ASN A 169 -12.25 10.24 -11.11
N LEU A 170 -13.25 9.33 -11.01
CA LEU A 170 -14.32 9.21 -11.98
C LEU A 170 -15.10 10.52 -12.09
N ALA A 171 -15.53 11.09 -10.96
CA ALA A 171 -16.26 12.35 -10.93
C ALA A 171 -15.44 13.50 -11.53
N ASP A 172 -14.16 13.58 -11.18
CA ASP A 172 -13.26 14.62 -11.68
C ASP A 172 -13.01 14.48 -13.20
N PHE A 173 -12.79 13.26 -13.69
CA PHE A 173 -12.61 13.01 -15.12
C PHE A 173 -13.82 13.45 -15.94
N PHE A 174 -15.03 13.00 -15.59
CA PHE A 174 -16.25 13.35 -16.34
C PHE A 174 -16.54 14.85 -16.28
N ARG A 175 -16.36 15.48 -15.11
CA ARG A 175 -16.50 16.94 -14.95
C ARG A 175 -15.52 17.72 -15.84
N THR A 176 -14.24 17.30 -15.86
CA THR A 176 -13.20 17.98 -16.65
C THR A 176 -13.44 17.85 -18.15
N GLN A 177 -13.98 16.71 -18.58
CA GLN A 177 -14.33 16.46 -19.99
C GLN A 177 -15.71 17.03 -20.37
N ASN A 178 -16.45 17.69 -19.47
CA ASN A 178 -17.85 18.13 -19.66
C ASN A 178 -18.77 16.99 -20.11
N MET A 179 -18.56 15.79 -19.60
CA MET A 179 -19.37 14.61 -19.88
C MET A 179 -20.31 14.29 -18.74
N SER A 180 -21.48 13.72 -19.06
CA SER A 180 -22.41 13.13 -18.08
C SER A 180 -22.15 11.63 -17.94
N TYR A 181 -22.53 11.06 -16.78
CA TYR A 181 -22.47 9.61 -16.54
C TYR A 181 -23.45 9.23 -15.43
N LYS A 182 -23.72 7.92 -15.30
CA LYS A 182 -24.44 7.34 -14.17
C LYS A 182 -23.48 6.40 -13.44
N ILE A 183 -23.28 6.63 -12.13
CA ILE A 183 -22.48 5.72 -11.32
C ILE A 183 -23.36 4.60 -10.76
N LEU A 184 -22.84 3.37 -10.78
CA LEU A 184 -23.42 2.23 -10.11
C LEU A 184 -22.36 1.65 -9.15
N PRO A 185 -22.38 2.09 -7.86
CA PRO A 185 -21.38 1.68 -6.88
C PRO A 185 -21.76 0.36 -6.21
N PHE A 186 -20.73 -0.43 -5.87
CA PHE A 186 -20.86 -1.71 -5.17
C PHE A 186 -19.88 -1.75 -3.97
N GLU A 187 -20.25 -2.44 -2.90
CA GLU A 187 -19.35 -2.61 -1.75
C GLU A 187 -18.23 -3.61 -2.05
N LYS A 188 -18.52 -4.65 -2.85
CA LYS A 188 -17.54 -5.66 -3.23
C LYS A 188 -17.13 -5.50 -4.69
N ASN A 189 -15.85 -5.69 -4.94
CA ASN A 189 -15.30 -5.64 -6.29
C ASN A 189 -15.90 -6.71 -7.23
N GLU A 190 -16.11 -7.92 -6.70
CA GLU A 190 -16.74 -9.02 -7.42
C GLU A 190 -18.16 -8.69 -7.89
N GLU A 191 -18.95 -7.99 -7.04
CA GLU A 191 -20.30 -7.57 -7.39
C GLU A 191 -20.29 -6.53 -8.52
N ALA A 192 -19.36 -5.57 -8.48
CA ALA A 192 -19.18 -4.57 -9.53
C ALA A 192 -18.81 -5.22 -10.87
N LEU A 193 -17.86 -6.16 -10.84
CA LEU A 193 -17.43 -6.90 -12.02
C LEU A 193 -18.58 -7.76 -12.60
N SER A 194 -19.30 -8.48 -11.74
CA SER A 194 -20.44 -9.31 -12.14
C SER A 194 -21.58 -8.48 -12.75
N ALA A 195 -21.86 -7.30 -12.19
CA ALA A 195 -22.86 -6.37 -12.73
C ALA A 195 -22.44 -5.86 -14.12
N TYR A 196 -21.16 -5.52 -14.31
CA TYR A 196 -20.61 -5.12 -15.60
C TYR A 196 -20.69 -6.28 -16.62
N ASP A 197 -20.21 -7.48 -16.27
CA ASP A 197 -20.24 -8.66 -17.14
C ASP A 197 -21.68 -9.02 -17.56
N GLY A 198 -22.62 -8.91 -16.62
CA GLY A 198 -24.04 -9.09 -16.83
C GLY A 198 -24.73 -7.97 -17.64
N GLY A 199 -24.02 -6.91 -18.03
CA GLY A 199 -24.53 -5.83 -18.89
C GLY A 199 -25.36 -4.77 -18.14
N ARG A 200 -25.26 -4.69 -16.82
CA ARG A 200 -25.89 -3.61 -16.03
C ARG A 200 -25.17 -2.27 -16.15
N CYS A 201 -23.88 -2.31 -16.56
CA CYS A 201 -23.04 -1.15 -16.78
C CYS A 201 -22.41 -1.23 -18.16
N ASP A 202 -22.21 -0.06 -18.78
CA ASP A 202 -21.52 0.09 -20.07
C ASP A 202 -20.01 -0.07 -19.92
N ALA A 203 -19.48 0.37 -18.78
CA ALA A 203 -18.07 0.23 -18.41
C ALA A 203 -17.91 -0.15 -16.93
N TYR A 204 -16.76 -0.75 -16.61
CA TYR A 204 -16.28 -0.93 -15.25
C TYR A 204 -14.95 -0.19 -15.10
N THR A 205 -14.74 0.45 -13.95
CA THR A 205 -13.53 1.24 -13.68
C THR A 205 -12.92 0.86 -12.33
N THR A 206 -11.60 0.69 -12.33
CA THR A 206 -10.72 0.50 -11.19
C THR A 206 -9.28 0.76 -11.62
N ASP A 207 -8.30 0.47 -10.78
CA ASP A 207 -6.88 0.50 -11.13
C ASP A 207 -6.60 -0.38 -12.37
N ALA A 208 -5.69 0.04 -13.23
CA ALA A 208 -5.39 -0.65 -14.48
C ALA A 208 -4.90 -2.09 -14.24
N SER A 209 -4.02 -2.29 -13.25
CA SER A 209 -3.61 -3.64 -12.86
C SER A 209 -4.79 -4.51 -12.46
N GLY A 210 -5.74 -3.95 -11.70
CA GLY A 210 -7.00 -4.58 -11.34
C GLY A 210 -7.86 -4.93 -12.56
N LEU A 211 -7.94 -4.04 -13.56
CA LEU A 211 -8.67 -4.31 -14.81
C LEU A 211 -8.08 -5.49 -15.57
N TYR A 212 -6.75 -5.57 -15.67
CA TYR A 212 -6.08 -6.71 -16.30
C TYR A 212 -6.35 -8.02 -15.55
N ALA A 213 -6.25 -8.01 -14.22
CA ALA A 213 -6.53 -9.16 -13.39
C ALA A 213 -8.01 -9.62 -13.50
N GLN A 214 -8.94 -8.66 -13.40
CA GLN A 214 -10.38 -8.91 -13.47
C GLN A 214 -10.83 -9.38 -14.86
N LYS A 215 -10.20 -8.90 -15.91
CA LYS A 215 -10.49 -9.35 -17.28
C LYS A 215 -10.29 -10.85 -17.45
N LEU A 216 -9.29 -11.44 -16.78
CA LEU A 216 -9.00 -12.88 -16.89
C LEU A 216 -10.12 -13.78 -16.34
N ILE A 217 -10.94 -13.28 -15.43
CA ILE A 217 -12.02 -14.04 -14.78
C ILE A 217 -13.42 -13.69 -15.32
N LEU A 218 -13.52 -12.82 -16.34
CA LEU A 218 -14.77 -12.59 -17.07
C LEU A 218 -15.18 -13.84 -17.84
N LYS A 219 -16.47 -14.00 -18.12
CA LYS A 219 -17.01 -15.14 -18.89
C LYS A 219 -16.38 -15.27 -20.28
N ASP A 220 -16.12 -14.16 -20.95
CA ASP A 220 -15.42 -14.09 -22.24
C ASP A 220 -14.39 -12.95 -22.21
N PRO A 221 -13.16 -13.19 -21.71
CA PRO A 221 -12.12 -12.17 -21.66
C PRO A 221 -11.83 -11.51 -23.01
N ALA A 222 -11.98 -12.26 -24.12
CA ALA A 222 -11.69 -11.78 -25.47
C ALA A 222 -12.71 -10.75 -25.97
N ALA A 223 -13.95 -10.79 -25.46
CA ALA A 223 -15.01 -9.84 -25.79
C ALA A 223 -14.84 -8.45 -25.16
N HIS A 224 -13.83 -8.27 -24.30
CA HIS A 224 -13.63 -7.03 -23.56
C HIS A 224 -12.36 -6.29 -23.98
N LEU A 225 -12.39 -4.96 -23.89
CA LEU A 225 -11.29 -4.04 -24.20
C LEU A 225 -11.02 -3.16 -22.97
N ILE A 226 -9.77 -3.14 -22.50
CA ILE A 226 -9.30 -2.13 -21.56
C ILE A 226 -8.92 -0.91 -22.42
N LEU A 227 -9.53 0.24 -22.08
CA LEU A 227 -9.30 1.49 -22.82
C LEU A 227 -7.88 2.01 -22.54
N PRO A 228 -7.27 2.73 -23.49
CA PRO A 228 -5.88 3.16 -23.38
C PRO A 228 -5.64 4.29 -22.38
N GLU A 229 -6.68 5.05 -22.04
CA GLU A 229 -6.54 6.20 -21.15
C GLU A 229 -6.39 5.78 -19.69
N ILE A 230 -5.38 6.36 -19.05
CA ILE A 230 -5.17 6.31 -17.59
C ILE A 230 -5.52 7.68 -17.02
N ILE A 231 -6.54 7.74 -16.19
CA ILE A 231 -7.15 8.99 -15.73
C ILE A 231 -6.65 9.48 -14.37
N SER A 232 -5.81 8.68 -13.68
CA SER A 232 -5.21 9.05 -12.39
C SER A 232 -3.81 8.48 -12.22
N LYS A 233 -3.15 8.86 -11.11
CA LYS A 233 -1.94 8.22 -10.61
C LYS A 233 -2.25 7.60 -9.26
N GLU A 234 -2.00 6.30 -9.14
CA GLU A 234 -2.32 5.51 -7.95
C GLU A 234 -1.03 4.89 -7.39
N PRO A 235 -0.27 5.63 -6.54
CA PRO A 235 0.87 5.06 -5.82
C PRO A 235 0.34 4.15 -4.70
N LEU A 236 0.45 2.84 -4.89
CA LEU A 236 -0.06 1.84 -3.94
C LEU A 236 1.00 1.48 -2.92
N GLY A 237 0.64 1.44 -1.65
CA GLY A 237 1.57 1.11 -0.58
C GLY A 237 0.94 0.51 0.66
N PRO A 238 1.77 -0.16 1.50
CA PRO A 238 1.36 -0.64 2.80
C PRO A 238 1.05 0.51 3.76
N VAL A 239 0.02 0.33 4.57
CA VAL A 239 -0.52 1.36 5.46
C VAL A 239 -0.53 0.87 6.90
N ILE A 240 -0.16 1.75 7.81
CA ILE A 240 -0.16 1.53 9.25
C ILE A 240 -0.85 2.69 9.98
N ARG A 241 -1.16 2.51 11.25
CA ARG A 241 -1.64 3.62 12.11
C ARG A 241 -0.52 4.60 12.40
N GLN A 242 -0.82 5.89 12.41
CA GLN A 242 0.10 6.91 12.92
C GLN A 242 0.35 6.77 14.43
N GLY A 243 1.47 7.32 14.88
CA GLY A 243 1.81 7.44 16.31
C GLY A 243 2.63 6.27 16.86
N ASP A 244 3.08 5.33 16.02
CA ASP A 244 4.01 4.27 16.39
C ASP A 244 5.23 4.29 15.47
N PRO A 245 6.22 5.17 15.73
CA PRO A 245 7.39 5.33 14.84
C PRO A 245 8.22 4.06 14.71
N GLN A 246 8.32 3.25 15.77
CA GLN A 246 9.04 1.97 15.70
C GLN A 246 8.34 1.01 14.71
N TRP A 247 7.03 0.93 14.76
CA TRP A 247 6.27 0.10 13.84
C TRP A 247 6.37 0.61 12.40
N ALA A 248 6.32 1.93 12.22
CA ALA A 248 6.51 2.59 10.93
C ALA A 248 7.89 2.25 10.33
N ASP A 249 8.94 2.31 11.13
CA ASP A 249 10.29 1.99 10.70
C ASP A 249 10.44 0.50 10.34
N ILE A 250 9.88 -0.42 11.12
CA ILE A 250 9.91 -1.85 10.80
C ILE A 250 9.27 -2.13 9.44
N VAL A 251 8.07 -1.61 9.20
CA VAL A 251 7.35 -1.87 7.94
C VAL A 251 8.06 -1.20 6.76
N ARG A 252 8.52 0.04 6.93
CA ARG A 252 9.25 0.80 5.90
C ARG A 252 10.59 0.16 5.54
N TRP A 253 11.38 -0.18 6.54
CA TRP A 253 12.70 -0.79 6.30
C TRP A 253 12.59 -2.21 5.76
N THR A 254 11.52 -2.95 6.08
CA THR A 254 11.24 -4.23 5.41
C THR A 254 11.03 -4.02 3.91
N LEU A 255 10.28 -2.98 3.51
CA LEU A 255 10.12 -2.65 2.09
C LEU A 255 11.47 -2.26 1.44
N PHE A 256 12.22 -1.37 2.08
CA PHE A 256 13.51 -0.91 1.53
C PHE A 256 14.54 -2.04 1.47
N ALA A 257 14.56 -2.94 2.44
CA ALA A 257 15.44 -4.11 2.40
C ALA A 257 15.16 -5.03 1.21
N LEU A 258 13.88 -5.18 0.80
CA LEU A 258 13.53 -5.94 -0.39
C LEU A 258 13.96 -5.21 -1.68
N ILE A 259 13.82 -3.88 -1.74
CA ILE A 259 14.28 -3.05 -2.87
C ILE A 259 15.81 -3.09 -2.98
N ASP A 260 16.52 -2.92 -1.86
CA ASP A 260 17.99 -3.00 -1.83
C ASP A 260 18.48 -4.40 -2.21
N ALA A 261 17.77 -5.45 -1.80
CA ALA A 261 18.08 -6.82 -2.19
C ALA A 261 17.98 -7.03 -3.70
N GLU A 262 16.93 -6.51 -4.33
CA GLU A 262 16.76 -6.54 -5.80
C GLU A 262 17.93 -5.84 -6.50
N GLU A 263 18.29 -4.63 -6.07
CA GLU A 263 19.41 -3.84 -6.61
C GLU A 263 20.75 -4.57 -6.47
N LEU A 264 20.98 -5.22 -5.33
CA LEU A 264 22.22 -5.94 -5.01
C LEU A 264 22.24 -7.38 -5.54
N GLY A 265 21.19 -7.84 -6.20
CA GLY A 265 21.07 -9.21 -6.71
C GLY A 265 20.99 -10.27 -5.61
N VAL A 266 20.50 -9.90 -4.42
CA VAL A 266 20.22 -10.82 -3.30
C VAL A 266 18.79 -11.31 -3.41
N THR A 267 18.60 -12.62 -3.51
CA THR A 267 17.30 -13.25 -3.73
C THR A 267 17.01 -14.31 -2.67
N SER A 268 15.77 -14.78 -2.59
CA SER A 268 15.40 -15.90 -1.71
C SER A 268 16.23 -17.17 -1.96
N VAL A 269 16.72 -17.35 -3.18
CA VAL A 269 17.53 -18.52 -3.57
C VAL A 269 18.98 -18.40 -3.10
N ASN A 270 19.56 -17.19 -3.11
CA ASN A 270 20.99 -17.00 -2.87
C ASN A 270 21.32 -16.29 -1.53
N VAL A 271 20.35 -15.80 -0.77
CA VAL A 271 20.55 -15.00 0.46
C VAL A 271 21.52 -15.65 1.45
N THR A 272 21.42 -16.97 1.63
CA THR A 272 22.31 -17.72 2.53
C THR A 272 23.77 -17.67 2.04
N GLN A 273 23.99 -17.81 0.74
CA GLN A 273 25.34 -17.72 0.15
C GLN A 273 25.85 -16.28 0.21
N MET A 274 24.97 -15.29 -0.05
CA MET A 274 25.33 -13.88 -0.08
C MET A 274 25.69 -13.33 1.32
N ALA A 275 25.33 -14.00 2.40
CA ALA A 275 25.78 -13.65 3.75
C ALA A 275 27.31 -13.70 3.92
N ALA A 276 28.00 -14.48 3.09
CA ALA A 276 29.47 -14.52 3.04
C ALA A 276 30.08 -13.55 2.02
N SER A 277 29.30 -12.68 1.38
CA SER A 277 29.77 -11.72 0.39
C SER A 277 30.79 -10.76 0.98
N PRO A 278 31.89 -10.39 0.25
CA PRO A 278 32.80 -9.35 0.67
C PRO A 278 32.21 -7.93 0.53
N ASN A 279 31.08 -7.76 -0.17
CA ASN A 279 30.44 -6.46 -0.38
C ASN A 279 29.90 -5.90 0.95
N PRO A 280 30.37 -4.71 1.41
CA PRO A 280 29.96 -4.15 2.69
C PRO A 280 28.46 -3.76 2.73
N GLU A 281 27.84 -3.45 1.58
CA GLU A 281 26.40 -3.14 1.53
C GLU A 281 25.57 -4.40 1.79
N ILE A 282 25.95 -5.53 1.17
CA ILE A 282 25.31 -6.82 1.39
C ILE A 282 25.50 -7.27 2.85
N LYS A 283 26.69 -7.09 3.42
CA LYS A 283 26.94 -7.40 4.83
C LYS A 283 26.06 -6.61 5.78
N ARG A 284 25.88 -5.32 5.53
CA ARG A 284 24.96 -4.48 6.31
C ARG A 284 23.51 -4.91 6.12
N LEU A 285 23.09 -5.14 4.88
CA LEU A 285 21.72 -5.59 4.56
C LEU A 285 21.39 -6.92 5.26
N LEU A 286 22.31 -7.89 5.22
CA LEU A 286 22.07 -9.23 5.78
C LEU A 286 22.44 -9.36 7.27
N GLY A 287 22.91 -8.26 7.92
CA GLY A 287 23.14 -8.20 9.37
C GLY A 287 24.45 -8.77 9.85
N SER A 288 25.41 -9.07 8.95
CA SER A 288 26.75 -9.49 9.35
C SER A 288 27.67 -8.31 9.73
N GLU A 289 27.27 -7.08 9.40
CA GLU A 289 27.88 -5.83 9.86
C GLU A 289 26.79 -4.85 10.31
N GLY A 290 27.00 -4.15 11.44
CA GLY A 290 26.04 -3.21 12.03
C GLY A 290 25.00 -3.87 12.93
N ALA A 291 24.27 -3.06 13.68
CA ALA A 291 23.24 -3.48 14.66
C ALA A 291 21.85 -2.97 14.27
N TYR A 292 21.52 -2.97 12.98
CA TYR A 292 20.28 -2.36 12.49
C TYR A 292 19.02 -3.08 12.95
N GLY A 293 19.05 -4.41 13.07
CA GLY A 293 17.93 -5.18 13.60
C GLY A 293 17.62 -4.78 15.05
N GLU A 294 18.64 -4.62 15.87
CA GLU A 294 18.49 -4.26 17.29
C GLU A 294 17.88 -2.87 17.46
N THR A 295 18.23 -1.89 16.59
CA THR A 295 17.64 -0.56 16.62
C THR A 295 16.13 -0.58 16.27
N LEU A 296 15.70 -1.54 15.46
CA LEU A 296 14.29 -1.79 15.17
C LEU A 296 13.59 -2.64 16.27
N GLY A 297 14.36 -3.21 17.21
CA GLY A 297 13.84 -4.19 18.18
C GLY A 297 13.64 -5.58 17.57
N LEU A 298 14.35 -5.92 16.50
CA LEU A 298 14.32 -7.19 15.79
C LEU A 298 15.67 -7.94 15.93
N SER A 299 15.78 -9.14 15.36
CA SER A 299 17.06 -9.84 15.26
C SER A 299 17.99 -9.18 14.23
N GLY A 300 19.29 -9.43 14.32
CA GLY A 300 20.26 -8.96 13.30
C GLY A 300 19.93 -9.47 11.88
N GLU A 301 19.27 -10.62 11.79
CA GLU A 301 18.93 -11.31 10.53
C GLU A 301 17.58 -10.90 9.94
N TRP A 302 16.91 -9.88 10.48
CA TRP A 302 15.55 -9.48 10.10
C TRP A 302 15.38 -9.31 8.59
N ALA A 303 16.31 -8.63 7.91
CA ALA A 303 16.24 -8.40 6.47
C ALA A 303 16.53 -9.69 5.69
N ALA A 304 17.53 -10.47 6.11
CA ALA A 304 17.81 -11.78 5.51
C ALA A 304 16.58 -12.70 5.59
N ASN A 305 15.87 -12.71 6.71
CA ASN A 305 14.63 -13.48 6.90
C ASN A 305 13.52 -13.01 5.95
N ALA A 306 13.34 -11.69 5.79
CA ALA A 306 12.36 -11.14 4.86
C ALA A 306 12.68 -11.51 3.41
N ILE A 307 13.95 -11.36 3.00
CA ILE A 307 14.42 -11.71 1.65
C ILE A 307 14.27 -13.22 1.39
N ALA A 308 14.67 -14.07 2.33
CA ALA A 308 14.51 -15.52 2.20
C ALA A 308 13.05 -15.95 2.00
N ALA A 309 12.11 -15.19 2.58
CA ALA A 309 10.69 -15.49 2.51
C ALA A 309 10.05 -15.15 1.17
N VAL A 310 10.45 -14.09 0.50
CA VAL A 310 9.72 -13.51 -0.66
C VAL A 310 10.63 -12.87 -1.73
N GLY A 311 11.90 -12.70 -1.48
CA GLY A 311 12.86 -12.01 -2.35
C GLY A 311 13.30 -12.77 -3.60
#